data_053877fc86acb0a963ce0e3c65100caa
#
_entry.id   053877fc86acb0a963ce0e3c65100caa
#
_cell.length_a   1.000
_cell.length_b   1.000
_cell.length_c   1.000
_cell.angle_alpha   90.00
_cell.angle_beta   90.00
_cell.angle_gamma   90.00
#
_symmetry.space_group_name_H-M   'P 1'
#
loop_
_entity.id
_entity.type
_entity.pdbx_description
1 polymer ?
#
loop_
_entity_poly.entity_id
_entity_poly.type
_entity_poly.pdbx_seq_one_letter_code
_entity_poly.pdbx_strand_id
1 'polypeptide(L)'
;MITPIYTSVFANGNLAKIEPRSGVVQWEVPVTISKGASEIERLIDVDSRPFISSGIAFAVSYQGDISAINVRSGGVIWRENISSTNNILESNRNVFLVDENSEVKAFSGLTGISLWRSKDYRKRDLTAPVKLGNYLVVGDFEGYLHFLNIENGKTEGRFRAGRSQIIELKVFENTLASLDNSGRLTYLEVN
;
A
#
# COMPACT_ATOMS: atom_id res chain seq x y z
N MET A 1 21.66 15.27 12.91
CA MET A 1 21.14 14.07 13.62
C MET A 1 19.68 13.92 13.18
N ILE A 2 19.36 12.90 12.36
CA ILE A 2 17.98 12.66 11.90
C ILE A 2 17.30 11.93 13.05
N THR A 3 16.37 12.58 13.73
CA THR A 3 15.55 11.91 14.75
C THR A 3 14.60 10.95 14.02
N PRO A 4 14.64 9.65 14.30
CA PRO A 4 13.71 8.72 13.68
C PRO A 4 12.27 9.12 14.04
N ILE A 5 11.40 9.18 13.03
CA ILE A 5 9.99 9.47 13.21
C ILE A 5 9.29 8.13 13.46
N TYR A 6 8.63 8.00 14.60
CA TYR A 6 7.83 6.83 14.90
C TYR A 6 6.35 7.21 14.75
N THR A 7 5.69 6.54 13.82
CA THR A 7 4.24 6.57 13.69
C THR A 7 3.71 5.18 14.00
N SER A 8 2.61 5.11 14.71
CA SER A 8 1.89 3.88 15.01
C SER A 8 0.46 4.01 14.54
N VAL A 9 -0.07 2.93 14.02
CA VAL A 9 -1.51 2.82 13.77
C VAL A 9 -2.11 2.06 14.93
N PHE A 10 -3.20 2.57 15.46
CA PHE A 10 -3.96 1.92 16.51
C PHE A 10 -5.14 1.13 15.94
N ALA A 11 -5.58 0.10 16.67
CA ALA A 11 -6.74 -0.73 16.32
C ALA A 11 -8.07 0.05 16.18
N ASN A 12 -8.11 1.31 16.64
CA ASN A 12 -9.25 2.21 16.46
C ASN A 12 -9.25 2.97 15.11
N GLY A 13 -8.36 2.63 14.18
CA GLY A 13 -8.26 3.27 12.86
C GLY A 13 -7.54 4.62 12.86
N ASN A 14 -6.87 4.99 13.94
CA ASN A 14 -6.11 6.23 14.04
C ASN A 14 -4.62 6.03 13.72
N LEU A 15 -4.03 7.01 13.07
CA LEU A 15 -2.59 7.16 12.95
C LEU A 15 -2.10 8.16 14.00
N ALA A 16 -1.08 7.79 14.77
CA ALA A 16 -0.48 8.68 15.75
C ALA A 16 1.01 8.83 15.53
N LYS A 17 1.54 10.00 15.91
CA LYS A 17 2.96 10.25 16.04
C LYS A 17 3.36 10.23 17.49
N ILE A 18 4.35 9.39 17.82
CA ILE A 18 4.80 9.17 19.18
C ILE A 18 6.26 9.62 19.30
N GLU A 19 6.56 10.36 20.36
CA GLU A 19 7.95 10.68 20.73
C GLU A 19 8.62 9.41 21.28
N PRO A 20 9.71 8.92 20.67
CA PRO A 20 10.26 7.60 21.00
C PRO A 20 10.84 7.48 22.41
N ARG A 21 11.34 8.60 22.96
CA ARG A 21 12.01 8.59 24.27
C ARG A 21 11.04 8.68 25.43
N SER A 22 9.94 9.41 25.26
CA SER A 22 8.97 9.68 26.31
C SER A 22 7.68 8.87 26.15
N GLY A 23 7.42 8.31 24.97
CA GLY A 23 6.13 7.67 24.65
C GLY A 23 4.97 8.66 24.48
N VAL A 24 5.25 9.98 24.52
CA VAL A 24 4.20 11.00 24.40
C VAL A 24 3.64 11.07 23.01
N VAL A 25 2.31 11.00 22.87
CA VAL A 25 1.60 11.21 21.62
C VAL A 25 1.65 12.70 21.28
N GLN A 26 2.28 13.04 20.16
CA GLN A 26 2.38 14.42 19.66
C GLN A 26 1.13 14.85 18.92
N TRP A 27 0.56 13.94 18.15
CA TRP A 27 -0.75 14.09 17.49
C TRP A 27 -1.33 12.71 17.17
N GLU A 28 -2.64 12.66 17.05
CA GLU A 28 -3.42 11.51 16.65
C GLU A 28 -4.52 11.97 15.69
N VAL A 29 -4.74 11.21 14.60
CA VAL A 29 -5.71 11.57 13.56
C VAL A 29 -6.34 10.32 12.96
N PRO A 30 -7.67 10.31 12.72
CA PRO A 30 -8.32 9.18 12.08
C PRO A 30 -7.88 9.06 10.61
N VAL A 31 -7.47 7.83 10.21
CA VAL A 31 -7.16 7.51 8.81
C VAL A 31 -8.43 7.59 7.97
N THR A 32 -9.54 7.08 8.50
CA THR A 32 -10.86 7.11 7.88
C THR A 32 -11.85 7.84 8.76
N ILE A 33 -12.75 8.60 8.15
CA ILE A 33 -13.92 9.16 8.84
C ILE A 33 -15.06 8.15 8.71
N SER A 34 -15.35 7.44 9.81
CA SER A 34 -16.46 6.50 9.85
C SER A 34 -17.79 7.19 9.50
N LYS A 35 -18.48 6.66 8.50
CA LYS A 35 -19.80 7.13 8.07
C LYS A 35 -20.93 6.26 8.62
N GLY A 36 -20.60 5.21 9.39
CA GLY A 36 -21.56 4.25 9.93
C GLY A 36 -22.40 4.77 11.09
N ALA A 37 -23.68 4.38 11.12
CA ALA A 37 -24.61 4.70 12.21
C ALA A 37 -24.49 3.76 13.41
N SER A 38 -23.95 2.54 13.22
CA SER A 38 -23.74 1.53 14.26
C SER A 38 -22.30 1.45 14.73
N GLU A 39 -22.08 0.93 15.94
CA GLU A 39 -20.73 0.71 16.49
C GLU A 39 -19.95 -0.34 15.66
N ILE A 40 -20.62 -1.31 15.07
CA ILE A 40 -20.01 -2.35 14.22
C ILE A 40 -19.52 -1.75 12.90
N GLU A 41 -20.26 -0.81 12.30
CA GLU A 41 -19.84 -0.09 11.09
C GLU A 41 -18.70 0.91 11.34
N ARG A 42 -18.36 1.16 12.61
CA ARG A 42 -17.24 2.01 13.04
C ARG A 42 -15.97 1.22 13.35
N LEU A 43 -16.00 -0.13 13.28
CA LEU A 43 -14.81 -0.94 13.40
C LEU A 43 -13.98 -0.79 12.12
N ILE A 44 -13.06 0.15 12.15
CA ILE A 44 -12.11 0.41 11.06
C ILE A 44 -10.81 -0.26 11.47
N ASP A 45 -10.41 -1.27 10.72
CA ASP A 45 -9.11 -1.91 10.92
C ASP A 45 -8.10 -1.36 9.91
N VAL A 46 -6.93 -0.97 10.41
CA VAL A 46 -5.82 -0.51 9.58
C VAL A 46 -4.77 -1.61 9.59
N ASP A 47 -4.96 -2.61 8.73
CA ASP A 47 -4.08 -3.77 8.61
C ASP A 47 -2.78 -3.44 7.86
N SER A 48 -2.76 -2.36 7.09
CA SER A 48 -1.58 -1.96 6.34
C SER A 48 -0.59 -1.17 7.20
N ARG A 49 0.71 -1.38 6.95
CA ARG A 49 1.75 -0.57 7.58
C ARG A 49 1.74 0.84 7.01
N PRO A 50 1.73 1.90 7.84
CA PRO A 50 1.85 3.25 7.36
C PRO A 50 3.22 3.45 6.69
N PHE A 51 3.23 4.15 5.57
CA PHE A 51 4.44 4.48 4.83
C PHE A 51 4.75 5.97 4.95
N ILE A 52 5.99 6.32 5.23
CA ILE A 52 6.41 7.72 5.36
C ILE A 52 7.42 8.06 4.27
N SER A 53 7.11 9.08 3.49
CA SER A 53 8.01 9.66 2.49
C SER A 53 7.87 11.18 2.45
N SER A 54 8.99 11.87 2.35
CA SER A 54 9.05 13.33 2.15
C SER A 54 8.18 14.15 3.14
N GLY A 55 8.07 13.69 4.40
CA GLY A 55 7.28 14.36 5.44
C GLY A 55 5.78 14.12 5.37
N ILE A 56 5.32 13.18 4.53
CA ILE A 56 3.94 12.72 4.42
C ILE A 56 3.86 11.27 4.89
N ALA A 57 2.91 10.98 5.76
CA ALA A 57 2.53 9.63 6.13
C ALA A 57 1.31 9.21 5.31
N PHE A 58 1.40 8.04 4.69
CA PHE A 58 0.30 7.41 3.96
C PHE A 58 -0.18 6.21 4.78
N ALA A 59 -1.48 6.12 4.97
CA ALA A 59 -2.12 4.99 5.62
C ALA A 59 -3.42 4.64 4.88
N VAL A 60 -3.73 3.35 4.81
CA VAL A 60 -4.97 2.85 4.20
C VAL A 60 -5.65 1.91 5.17
N SER A 61 -6.96 1.95 5.22
CA SER A 61 -7.79 1.09 6.03
C SER A 61 -8.65 0.14 5.20
N TYR A 62 -8.99 -0.99 5.80
CA TYR A 62 -10.02 -1.86 5.25
C TYR A 62 -11.40 -1.20 5.42
N GLN A 63 -12.25 -1.28 4.40
CA GLN A 63 -13.57 -0.63 4.33
C GLN A 63 -13.56 0.89 4.59
N GLY A 64 -12.46 1.56 4.29
CA GLY A 64 -12.31 2.97 4.60
C GLY A 64 -11.63 3.78 3.52
N ASP A 65 -10.66 4.57 3.93
CA ASP A 65 -9.98 5.54 3.08
C ASP A 65 -8.47 5.26 3.04
N ILE A 66 -7.81 5.71 1.96
CA ILE A 66 -6.40 6.05 1.99
C ILE A 66 -6.27 7.52 2.39
N SER A 67 -5.39 7.82 3.32
CA SER A 67 -5.10 9.18 3.80
C SER A 67 -3.64 9.53 3.66
N ALA A 68 -3.36 10.77 3.23
CA ALA A 68 -2.06 11.41 3.31
C ALA A 68 -2.07 12.46 4.41
N ILE A 69 -1.13 12.35 5.35
CA ILE A 69 -1.10 13.11 6.57
C ILE A 69 0.27 13.79 6.71
N ASN A 70 0.30 15.07 6.98
CA ASN A 70 1.53 15.81 7.24
C ASN A 70 2.15 15.33 8.56
N VAL A 71 3.33 14.75 8.52
CA VAL A 71 4.00 14.16 9.69
C VAL A 71 4.34 15.19 10.77
N ARG A 72 4.55 16.46 10.38
CA ARG A 72 4.90 17.50 11.34
C ARG A 72 3.69 17.97 12.16
N SER A 73 2.56 18.19 11.49
CA SER A 73 1.37 18.79 12.09
C SER A 73 0.26 17.82 12.46
N GLY A 74 0.25 16.59 11.89
CA GLY A 74 -0.90 15.67 11.94
C GLY A 74 -2.07 16.10 11.05
N GLY A 75 -1.91 17.18 10.28
CA GLY A 75 -2.95 17.64 9.38
C GLY A 75 -3.15 16.72 8.19
N VAL A 76 -4.39 16.37 7.88
CA VAL A 76 -4.75 15.60 6.68
C VAL A 76 -4.57 16.48 5.45
N ILE A 77 -3.76 16.00 4.49
CA ILE A 77 -3.51 16.68 3.21
C ILE A 77 -4.63 16.33 2.23
N TRP A 78 -4.92 15.03 2.08
CA TRP A 78 -6.00 14.51 1.26
C TRP A 78 -6.47 13.14 1.76
N ARG A 79 -7.68 12.76 1.35
CA ARG A 79 -8.27 11.44 1.53
C ARG A 79 -8.99 11.01 0.26
N GLU A 80 -8.92 9.69 -0.01
CA GLU A 80 -9.67 9.04 -1.09
C GLU A 80 -10.34 7.78 -0.55
N ASN A 81 -11.59 7.54 -0.94
CA ASN A 81 -12.34 6.38 -0.49
C ASN A 81 -11.87 5.13 -1.24
N ILE A 82 -11.02 4.34 -0.60
CA ILE A 82 -10.42 3.11 -1.14
C ILE A 82 -10.19 2.14 -0.01
N SER A 83 -10.82 0.98 -0.12
CA SER A 83 -10.60 -0.15 0.79
C SER A 83 -9.42 -0.99 0.34
N SER A 84 -8.45 -1.20 1.22
CA SER A 84 -7.32 -2.10 0.97
C SER A 84 -6.73 -2.62 2.28
N THR A 85 -6.34 -3.89 2.28
CA THR A 85 -5.52 -4.53 3.32
C THR A 85 -4.04 -4.60 2.91
N ASN A 86 -3.73 -4.28 1.66
CA ASN A 86 -2.38 -4.36 1.11
C ASN A 86 -1.52 -3.16 1.52
N ASN A 87 -0.22 -3.39 1.66
CA ASN A 87 0.73 -2.32 1.87
C ASN A 87 0.81 -1.38 0.67
N ILE A 88 1.01 -0.11 0.96
CA ILE A 88 1.20 0.95 -0.02
C ILE A 88 2.65 0.93 -0.53
N LEU A 89 2.84 1.16 -1.83
CA LEU A 89 4.12 1.48 -2.43
C LEU A 89 4.16 2.97 -2.79
N GLU A 90 5.24 3.64 -2.45
CA GLU A 90 5.53 5.00 -2.95
C GLU A 90 6.75 4.96 -3.86
N SER A 91 6.68 5.65 -4.97
CA SER A 91 7.81 5.90 -5.88
C SER A 91 7.61 7.22 -6.62
N ASN A 92 8.66 8.06 -6.65
CA ASN A 92 8.65 9.33 -7.36
C ASN A 92 7.48 10.24 -6.97
N ARG A 93 7.13 10.32 -5.69
CA ARG A 93 5.99 11.07 -5.13
C ARG A 93 4.62 10.57 -5.61
N ASN A 94 4.55 9.39 -6.20
CA ASN A 94 3.31 8.72 -6.55
C ASN A 94 3.08 7.55 -5.61
N VAL A 95 1.82 7.30 -5.31
CA VAL A 95 1.38 6.25 -4.42
C VAL A 95 0.65 5.19 -5.22
N PHE A 96 1.03 3.94 -5.01
CA PHE A 96 0.46 2.78 -5.70
C PHE A 96 -0.11 1.82 -4.67
N LEU A 97 -1.29 1.28 -4.95
CA LEU A 97 -1.94 0.29 -4.11
C LEU A 97 -2.81 -0.67 -4.93
N VAL A 98 -3.12 -1.79 -4.32
CA VAL A 98 -4.13 -2.75 -4.81
C VAL A 98 -5.31 -2.68 -3.87
N ASP A 99 -6.51 -2.44 -4.40
CA ASP A 99 -7.74 -2.43 -3.60
C ASP A 99 -8.32 -3.84 -3.37
N GLU A 100 -9.36 -3.95 -2.55
CA GLU A 100 -10.05 -5.21 -2.24
C GLU A 100 -10.63 -5.95 -3.45
N ASN A 101 -10.84 -5.25 -4.57
CA ASN A 101 -11.32 -5.82 -5.83
C ASN A 101 -10.18 -6.26 -6.76
N SER A 102 -8.92 -6.17 -6.30
CA SER A 102 -7.72 -6.38 -7.10
C SER A 102 -7.59 -5.38 -8.26
N GLU A 103 -8.12 -4.16 -8.11
CA GLU A 103 -7.79 -3.06 -9.01
C GLU A 103 -6.47 -2.42 -8.56
N VAL A 104 -5.55 -2.24 -9.51
CA VAL A 104 -4.28 -1.53 -9.26
C VAL A 104 -4.48 -0.05 -9.52
N LYS A 105 -4.11 0.80 -8.58
CA LYS A 105 -4.36 2.24 -8.64
C LYS A 105 -3.09 3.04 -8.35
N ALA A 106 -2.96 4.17 -9.04
CA ALA A 106 -1.90 5.15 -8.82
C ALA A 106 -2.48 6.53 -8.55
N PHE A 107 -1.89 7.22 -7.59
CA PHE A 107 -2.26 8.57 -7.17
C PHE A 107 -1.04 9.46 -7.07
N SER A 108 -1.22 10.75 -7.29
CA SER A 108 -0.25 11.75 -6.86
C SER A 108 -0.18 11.76 -5.32
N GLY A 109 0.98 11.48 -4.75
CA GLY A 109 1.16 11.49 -3.29
C GLY A 109 0.96 12.87 -2.67
N LEU A 110 1.15 13.94 -3.44
CA LEU A 110 0.99 15.31 -2.95
C LEU A 110 -0.47 15.78 -2.95
N THR A 111 -1.26 15.34 -3.93
CA THR A 111 -2.61 15.92 -4.17
C THR A 111 -3.74 14.92 -4.05
N GLY A 112 -3.45 13.61 -4.04
CA GLY A 112 -4.47 12.55 -4.08
C GLY A 112 -5.13 12.36 -5.45
N ILE A 113 -4.76 13.15 -6.46
CA ILE A 113 -5.34 13.02 -7.80
C ILE A 113 -5.00 11.65 -8.39
N SER A 114 -6.02 10.93 -8.85
CA SER A 114 -5.85 9.64 -9.54
C SER A 114 -5.09 9.84 -10.84
N LEU A 115 -3.98 9.14 -11.00
CA LEU A 115 -3.14 9.17 -12.21
C LEU A 115 -3.60 8.12 -13.22
N TRP A 116 -3.78 6.90 -12.76
CA TRP A 116 -4.29 5.80 -13.56
C TRP A 116 -4.89 4.70 -12.67
N ARG A 117 -5.64 3.80 -13.31
CA ARG A 117 -6.27 2.64 -12.69
C ARG A 117 -6.33 1.49 -13.69
N SER A 118 -5.87 0.30 -13.28
CA SER A 118 -6.04 -0.96 -14.03
C SER A 118 -7.08 -1.85 -13.35
N LYS A 119 -8.06 -2.31 -14.15
CA LYS A 119 -9.14 -3.22 -13.73
C LYS A 119 -8.96 -4.64 -14.26
N ASP A 120 -7.84 -4.91 -14.93
CA ASP A 120 -7.59 -6.15 -15.67
C ASP A 120 -7.45 -7.37 -14.75
N TYR A 121 -7.23 -7.12 -13.47
CA TYR A 121 -6.93 -8.14 -12.46
C TYR A 121 -8.04 -8.36 -11.44
N ARG A 122 -9.24 -7.88 -11.72
CA ARG A 122 -10.37 -8.05 -10.80
C ARG A 122 -10.56 -9.49 -10.37
N LYS A 123 -10.76 -9.70 -9.06
CA LYS A 123 -10.94 -11.02 -8.42
C LYS A 123 -9.73 -11.94 -8.55
N ARG A 124 -8.52 -11.39 -8.77
CA ARG A 124 -7.30 -12.21 -8.84
C ARG A 124 -6.54 -12.27 -7.51
N ASP A 125 -7.06 -11.66 -6.47
CA ASP A 125 -6.49 -11.66 -5.12
C ASP A 125 -5.00 -11.30 -5.15
N LEU A 126 -4.76 -10.06 -5.61
CA LEU A 126 -3.40 -9.57 -5.85
C LEU A 126 -2.67 -9.28 -4.55
N THR A 127 -1.37 -9.52 -4.55
CA THR A 127 -0.46 -9.05 -3.50
C THR A 127 -0.35 -7.53 -3.46
N ALA A 128 0.27 -7.00 -2.39
CA ALA A 128 0.81 -5.65 -2.39
C ALA A 128 1.74 -5.43 -3.60
N PRO A 129 1.72 -4.23 -4.21
CA PRO A 129 2.60 -3.94 -5.33
C PRO A 129 4.04 -3.72 -4.87
N VAL A 130 5.01 -4.13 -5.69
CA VAL A 130 6.42 -3.80 -5.52
C VAL A 130 6.97 -3.16 -6.79
N LYS A 131 8.01 -2.34 -6.65
CA LYS A 131 8.69 -1.71 -7.79
C LYS A 131 9.92 -2.52 -8.20
N LEU A 132 10.04 -2.82 -9.50
CA LEU A 132 11.22 -3.41 -10.11
C LEU A 132 11.55 -2.65 -11.39
N GLY A 133 12.61 -1.83 -11.36
CA GLY A 133 12.93 -0.92 -12.45
C GLY A 133 11.78 0.05 -12.77
N ASN A 134 11.28 0.00 -14.01
CA ASN A 134 10.13 0.79 -14.47
C ASN A 134 8.78 0.04 -14.35
N TYR A 135 8.79 -1.12 -13.70
CA TYR A 135 7.61 -1.93 -13.51
C TYR A 135 7.05 -1.83 -12.09
N LEU A 136 5.75 -1.83 -12.01
CA LEU A 136 4.98 -2.21 -10.85
C LEU A 136 4.68 -3.70 -10.97
N VAL A 137 5.06 -4.51 -9.98
CA VAL A 137 4.84 -5.97 -10.02
C VAL A 137 3.86 -6.36 -8.93
N VAL A 138 2.88 -7.19 -9.31
CA VAL A 138 1.90 -7.80 -8.40
C VAL A 138 1.82 -9.31 -8.67
N GLY A 139 1.58 -10.09 -7.64
CA GLY A 139 1.37 -11.53 -7.74
C GLY A 139 -0.11 -11.88 -7.59
N ASP A 140 -0.57 -12.96 -8.19
CA ASP A 140 -1.97 -13.40 -8.14
C ASP A 140 -2.18 -14.80 -7.52
N PHE A 141 -3.45 -15.17 -7.35
CA PHE A 141 -3.83 -16.44 -6.72
C PHE A 141 -3.49 -17.70 -7.55
N GLU A 142 -3.23 -17.55 -8.86
CA GLU A 142 -2.83 -18.66 -9.75
C GLU A 142 -1.30 -18.84 -9.85
N GLY A 143 -0.53 -17.99 -9.15
CA GLY A 143 0.93 -18.04 -9.13
C GLY A 143 1.61 -17.26 -10.26
N TYR A 144 0.90 -16.31 -10.87
CA TYR A 144 1.47 -15.40 -11.86
C TYR A 144 1.94 -14.10 -11.22
N LEU A 145 3.04 -13.58 -11.74
CA LEU A 145 3.51 -12.22 -11.56
C LEU A 145 3.11 -11.40 -12.79
N HIS A 146 2.51 -10.26 -12.55
CA HIS A 146 2.10 -9.31 -13.58
C HIS A 146 2.97 -8.07 -13.50
N PHE A 147 3.52 -7.66 -14.63
CA PHE A 147 4.40 -6.49 -14.78
C PHE A 147 3.63 -5.39 -15.47
N LEU A 148 3.34 -4.33 -14.73
CA LEU A 148 2.63 -3.16 -15.22
C LEU A 148 3.64 -2.01 -15.40
N ASN A 149 3.51 -1.26 -16.48
CA ASN A 149 4.23 -0.01 -16.62
C ASN A 149 3.83 0.96 -15.48
N ILE A 150 4.82 1.45 -14.73
CA ILE A 150 4.56 2.25 -13.53
C ILE A 150 3.92 3.61 -13.84
N GLU A 151 4.11 4.15 -15.05
CA GLU A 151 3.60 5.47 -15.44
C GLU A 151 2.14 5.44 -15.89
N ASN A 152 1.69 4.34 -16.51
CA ASN A 152 0.37 4.28 -17.14
C ASN A 152 -0.50 3.07 -16.75
N GLY A 153 0.05 2.14 -15.95
CA GLY A 153 -0.66 0.95 -15.47
C GLY A 153 -0.96 -0.12 -16.52
N LYS A 154 -0.41 0.00 -17.73
CA LYS A 154 -0.59 -1.02 -18.77
C LYS A 154 0.24 -2.26 -18.47
N THR A 155 -0.35 -3.43 -18.68
CA THR A 155 0.37 -4.71 -18.57
C THR A 155 1.38 -4.85 -19.69
N GLU A 156 2.65 -5.03 -19.36
CA GLU A 156 3.74 -5.24 -20.32
C GLU A 156 4.25 -6.68 -20.31
N GLY A 157 3.94 -7.46 -19.26
CA GLY A 157 4.34 -8.84 -19.20
C GLY A 157 3.70 -9.61 -18.05
N ARG A 158 3.83 -10.92 -18.13
CA ARG A 158 3.51 -11.81 -17.00
C ARG A 158 4.48 -12.98 -16.98
N PHE A 159 4.74 -13.49 -15.79
CA PHE A 159 5.59 -14.66 -15.57
C PHE A 159 4.93 -15.59 -14.57
N ARG A 160 5.00 -16.90 -14.81
CA ARG A 160 4.49 -17.89 -13.87
C ARG A 160 5.58 -18.29 -12.88
N ALA A 161 5.53 -17.73 -11.68
CA ALA A 161 6.50 -17.98 -10.62
C ALA A 161 6.18 -19.24 -9.81
N GLY A 162 4.89 -19.61 -9.72
CA GLY A 162 4.44 -20.74 -8.92
C GLY A 162 3.24 -21.44 -9.51
N ARG A 163 2.68 -22.40 -8.76
CA ARG A 163 1.42 -23.10 -9.07
C ARG A 163 0.35 -22.84 -8.02
N SER A 164 0.66 -22.00 -7.05
CA SER A 164 -0.19 -21.60 -5.94
C SER A 164 -0.16 -20.09 -5.82
N GLN A 165 -1.09 -19.53 -5.04
CA GLN A 165 -1.20 -18.10 -4.78
C GLN A 165 0.13 -17.48 -4.37
N ILE A 166 0.52 -16.40 -5.00
CA ILE A 166 1.64 -15.58 -4.54
C ILE A 166 1.18 -14.80 -3.30
N ILE A 167 1.89 -14.99 -2.20
CA ILE A 167 1.55 -14.36 -0.91
C ILE A 167 2.47 -13.21 -0.53
N GLU A 168 3.69 -13.18 -1.06
CA GLU A 168 4.64 -12.12 -0.76
C GLU A 168 5.58 -11.85 -1.93
N LEU A 169 5.90 -10.56 -2.12
CA LEU A 169 6.89 -10.07 -3.06
C LEU A 169 7.91 -9.21 -2.32
N LYS A 170 9.19 -9.37 -2.64
CA LYS A 170 10.29 -8.52 -2.18
C LYS A 170 11.21 -8.19 -3.34
N VAL A 171 11.71 -6.97 -3.36
CA VAL A 171 12.73 -6.53 -4.33
C VAL A 171 14.00 -6.18 -3.58
N PHE A 172 15.12 -6.72 -4.06
CA PHE A 172 16.47 -6.44 -3.60
C PHE A 172 17.29 -6.04 -4.83
N GLU A 173 17.63 -4.77 -4.93
CA GLU A 173 18.30 -4.23 -6.13
C GLU A 173 17.49 -4.51 -7.40
N ASN A 174 18.01 -5.34 -8.33
CA ASN A 174 17.35 -5.75 -9.57
C ASN A 174 16.73 -7.15 -9.51
N THR A 175 16.67 -7.76 -8.32
CA THR A 175 16.15 -9.11 -8.13
C THR A 175 14.80 -9.05 -7.43
N LEU A 176 13.79 -9.65 -8.04
CA LEU A 176 12.47 -9.90 -7.44
C LEU A 176 12.44 -11.30 -6.83
N ALA A 177 12.13 -11.37 -5.56
CA ALA A 177 11.80 -12.62 -4.87
C ALA A 177 10.29 -12.72 -4.70
N SER A 178 9.70 -13.87 -5.04
CA SER A 178 8.30 -14.18 -4.81
C SER A 178 8.16 -15.46 -4.00
N LEU A 179 7.25 -15.42 -3.01
CA LEU A 179 6.88 -16.58 -2.19
C LEU A 179 5.44 -16.95 -2.53
N ASP A 180 5.20 -18.23 -2.83
CA ASP A 180 3.84 -18.76 -3.01
C ASP A 180 3.34 -19.49 -1.75
N ASN A 181 2.04 -19.72 -1.69
CA ASN A 181 1.36 -20.37 -0.55
C ASN A 181 1.76 -21.84 -0.33
N SER A 182 2.47 -22.46 -1.28
CA SER A 182 3.07 -23.79 -1.11
C SER A 182 4.46 -23.76 -0.47
N GLY A 183 4.99 -22.56 -0.17
CA GLY A 183 6.32 -22.35 0.36
C GLY A 183 7.42 -22.28 -0.70
N ARG A 184 7.06 -22.20 -1.99
CA ARG A 184 8.03 -22.04 -3.08
C ARG A 184 8.54 -20.60 -3.13
N LEU A 185 9.86 -20.47 -3.13
CA LEU A 185 10.55 -19.21 -3.34
C LEU A 185 11.13 -19.17 -4.76
N THR A 186 10.80 -18.14 -5.52
CA THR A 186 11.27 -17.94 -6.90
C THR A 186 11.96 -16.58 -7.01
N TYR A 187 13.12 -16.56 -7.68
CA TYR A 187 13.90 -15.36 -7.93
C TYR A 187 13.88 -15.03 -9.43
N LEU A 188 13.70 -13.75 -9.73
CA LEU A 188 13.76 -13.18 -11.09
C LEU A 188 14.71 -12.00 -11.10
N GLU A 189 15.69 -12.04 -11.99
CA GLU A 189 16.53 -10.88 -12.29
C GLU A 189 16.03 -10.22 -13.57
N VAL A 190 15.91 -8.89 -13.52
CA VAL A 190 15.59 -8.08 -14.72
C VAL A 190 16.88 -7.41 -15.17
N ASN A 191 17.34 -7.83 -16.35
CA ASN A 191 18.52 -7.27 -17.01
C ASN A 191 18.17 -6.01 -17.80
#